data_6c1d4fabc0e3e2e0dd96b65391be75d1
#
_entry.id   6c1d4fabc0e3e2e0dd96b65391be75d1
#
_cell.length_a   1.000
_cell.length_b   1.000
_cell.length_c   1.000
_cell.angle_alpha   90.00
_cell.angle_beta   90.00
_cell.angle_gamma   90.00
#
_symmetry.space_group_name_H-M   'P 1'
#
loop_
_entity.id
_entity.type
_entity.pdbx_description
1 polymer ?
#
loop_
_entity_poly.entity_id
_entity_poly.type
_entity_poly.pdbx_seq_one_letter_code
_entity_poly.pdbx_strand_id
1 'polypeptide(L)'
;KNFYKFLFAIISGFFIFSFILKWQPSGNRLILPLFILSSVLFAISFELLRNNFIKNLILLTLFLWSLPYVFFNHTRPLIGDIAIKDGSLEINKPHFLNLSRENLYFIQNRNLYKPYKIVINKLKDINCSNVSIVGTRADFEYPLWVMPDKEIKLQHTNVKNVTSILHKNIDAKNSCAIFHFNALRYKSFTKKEYAGDHRLLIPLHQTHLQELKIIREKYKKNFENEIKLNGITLYF
;
A
#
# COMPACT_ATOMS: atom_id res chain seq x y z
N LYS A 1 -42.32 4.23 -3.52
CA LYS A 1 -42.12 2.76 -3.77
C LYS A 1 -40.66 2.42 -4.09
N ASN A 2 -39.95 3.23 -4.87
CA ASN A 2 -38.55 2.98 -5.25
C ASN A 2 -37.56 3.23 -4.10
N PHE A 3 -37.84 4.15 -3.19
CA PHE A 3 -37.01 4.42 -2.01
C PHE A 3 -36.81 3.15 -1.14
N TYR A 4 -37.88 2.43 -0.83
CA TYR A 4 -37.79 1.21 -0.01
C TYR A 4 -37.01 0.09 -0.71
N LYS A 5 -37.11 -0.02 -2.03
CA LYS A 5 -36.32 -0.97 -2.80
C LYS A 5 -34.82 -0.63 -2.73
N PHE A 6 -34.48 0.64 -2.85
CA PHE A 6 -33.10 1.12 -2.76
C PHE A 6 -32.53 0.95 -1.35
N LEU A 7 -33.30 1.30 -0.32
CA LEU A 7 -32.95 1.06 1.08
C LEU A 7 -32.69 -0.44 1.34
N PHE A 8 -33.58 -1.30 0.88
CA PHE A 8 -33.44 -2.74 1.02
C PHE A 8 -32.18 -3.26 0.31
N ALA A 9 -31.89 -2.78 -0.90
CA ALA A 9 -30.69 -3.16 -1.65
C ALA A 9 -29.41 -2.80 -0.88
N ILE A 10 -29.31 -1.60 -0.30
CA ILE A 10 -28.15 -1.18 0.48
C ILE A 10 -28.00 -2.03 1.76
N ILE A 11 -29.08 -2.22 2.51
CA ILE A 11 -29.06 -3.04 3.73
C ILE A 11 -28.65 -4.48 3.41
N SER A 12 -29.26 -5.07 2.36
CA SER A 12 -28.89 -6.40 1.89
C SER A 12 -27.42 -6.47 1.45
N GLY A 13 -26.91 -5.43 0.78
CA GLY A 13 -25.52 -5.32 0.40
C GLY A 13 -24.58 -5.37 1.60
N PHE A 14 -24.87 -4.65 2.68
CA PHE A 14 -24.08 -4.70 3.93
C PHE A 14 -24.12 -6.10 4.57
N PHE A 15 -25.29 -6.75 4.62
CA PHE A 15 -25.39 -8.10 5.15
C PHE A 15 -24.60 -9.10 4.30
N ILE A 16 -24.77 -9.11 2.98
CA ILE A 16 -24.05 -10.00 2.07
C ILE A 16 -22.55 -9.77 2.20
N PHE A 17 -22.11 -8.52 2.24
CA PHE A 17 -20.72 -8.18 2.44
C PHE A 17 -20.18 -8.75 3.76
N SER A 18 -20.90 -8.59 4.86
CA SER A 18 -20.50 -9.07 6.19
C SER A 18 -20.45 -10.60 6.28
N PHE A 19 -21.31 -11.30 5.54
CA PHE A 19 -21.32 -12.77 5.49
C PHE A 19 -20.20 -13.34 4.63
N ILE A 20 -19.89 -12.72 3.48
CA ILE A 20 -18.94 -13.25 2.52
C ILE A 20 -17.50 -12.88 2.89
N LEU A 21 -17.28 -11.67 3.39
CA LEU A 21 -15.94 -11.18 3.67
C LEU A 21 -15.56 -11.36 5.13
N LYS A 22 -14.55 -12.17 5.36
CA LYS A 22 -13.91 -12.26 6.67
C LYS A 22 -13.36 -10.87 7.06
N TRP A 23 -13.50 -10.52 8.33
CA TRP A 23 -12.93 -9.30 8.86
C TRP A 23 -11.45 -9.17 8.53
N GLN A 24 -11.05 -8.00 8.04
CA GLN A 24 -9.66 -7.67 7.73
C GLN A 24 -9.39 -6.19 8.03
N PRO A 25 -8.15 -5.83 8.44
CA PRO A 25 -7.81 -4.45 8.85
C PRO A 25 -8.10 -3.38 7.79
N SER A 26 -8.13 -3.74 6.51
CA SER A 26 -8.41 -2.82 5.39
C SER A 26 -9.83 -2.95 4.85
N GLY A 27 -10.74 -3.63 5.55
CA GLY A 27 -12.11 -3.90 5.13
C GLY A 27 -12.93 -2.64 4.84
N ASN A 28 -12.64 -1.54 5.52
CA ASN A 28 -13.32 -0.26 5.30
C ASN A 28 -13.25 0.24 3.85
N ARG A 29 -12.18 -0.08 3.12
CA ARG A 29 -12.05 0.30 1.70
C ARG A 29 -13.04 -0.45 0.82
N LEU A 30 -13.36 -1.68 1.16
CA LEU A 30 -14.29 -2.52 0.41
C LEU A 30 -15.75 -2.14 0.65
N ILE A 31 -16.05 -1.56 1.83
CA ILE A 31 -17.40 -1.08 2.18
C ILE A 31 -17.66 0.33 1.61
N LEU A 32 -16.62 1.05 1.21
CA LEU A 32 -16.73 2.44 0.72
C LEU A 32 -17.82 2.63 -0.36
N PRO A 33 -17.99 1.76 -1.38
CA PRO A 33 -19.07 1.90 -2.35
C PRO A 33 -20.46 1.89 -1.72
N LEU A 34 -20.69 1.06 -0.70
CA LEU A 34 -21.98 1.02 0.02
C LEU A 34 -22.22 2.29 0.82
N PHE A 35 -21.17 2.89 1.43
CA PHE A 35 -21.28 4.18 2.09
C PHE A 35 -21.61 5.30 1.09
N ILE A 36 -20.98 5.32 -0.07
CA ILE A 36 -21.29 6.31 -1.12
C ILE A 36 -22.72 6.16 -1.60
N LEU A 37 -23.21 4.95 -1.84
CA LEU A 37 -24.61 4.70 -2.21
C LEU A 37 -25.57 5.08 -1.10
N SER A 38 -25.22 4.87 0.17
CA SER A 38 -26.06 5.26 1.31
C SER A 38 -26.20 6.77 1.46
N SER A 39 -25.27 7.58 0.93
CA SER A 39 -25.37 9.05 0.98
C SER A 39 -26.65 9.58 0.31
N VAL A 40 -27.15 8.90 -0.72
CA VAL A 40 -28.41 9.23 -1.37
C VAL A 40 -29.60 9.07 -0.40
N LEU A 41 -29.59 8.02 0.42
CA LEU A 41 -30.64 7.83 1.45
C LEU A 41 -30.57 8.93 2.51
N PHE A 42 -29.36 9.32 2.92
CA PHE A 42 -29.19 10.44 3.83
C PHE A 42 -29.72 11.74 3.22
N ALA A 43 -29.41 12.03 1.96
CA ALA A 43 -29.91 13.23 1.28
C ALA A 43 -31.45 13.26 1.25
N ILE A 44 -32.09 12.15 0.89
CA ILE A 44 -33.57 12.06 0.89
C ILE A 44 -34.12 12.23 2.31
N SER A 45 -33.49 11.63 3.32
CA SER A 45 -33.90 11.79 4.70
C SER A 45 -33.76 13.23 5.20
N PHE A 46 -32.72 13.93 4.73
CA PHE A 46 -32.51 15.35 5.01
C PHE A 46 -33.63 16.23 4.45
N GLU A 47 -34.17 15.90 3.27
CA GLU A 47 -35.30 16.64 2.68
C GLU A 47 -36.55 16.55 3.56
N LEU A 48 -36.73 15.49 4.35
CA LEU A 48 -37.83 15.33 5.28
C LEU A 48 -37.74 16.26 6.50
N LEU A 49 -36.57 16.80 6.80
CA LEU A 49 -36.42 17.79 7.87
C LEU A 49 -37.10 19.12 7.45
N ARG A 50 -38.06 19.56 8.23
CA ARG A 50 -38.86 20.73 7.91
C ARG A 50 -38.14 22.06 8.16
N ASN A 51 -37.15 22.08 9.05
CA ASN A 51 -36.45 23.29 9.45
C ASN A 51 -35.15 23.46 8.69
N ASN A 52 -35.08 24.45 7.80
CA ASN A 52 -33.89 24.73 7.00
C ASN A 52 -32.69 25.20 7.84
N PHE A 53 -32.94 25.89 8.97
CA PHE A 53 -31.85 26.30 9.86
C PHE A 53 -31.13 25.07 10.45
N ILE A 54 -31.90 24.07 10.92
CA ILE A 54 -31.35 22.83 11.44
C ILE A 54 -30.60 22.06 10.36
N LYS A 55 -31.15 21.98 9.14
CA LYS A 55 -30.46 21.35 8.00
C LYS A 55 -29.09 21.98 7.77
N ASN A 56 -29.03 23.29 7.63
CA ASN A 56 -27.80 24.02 7.35
C ASN A 56 -26.79 23.90 8.50
N LEU A 57 -27.27 23.93 9.76
CA LEU A 57 -26.44 23.75 10.93
C LEU A 57 -25.78 22.36 10.96
N ILE A 58 -26.55 21.30 10.69
CA ILE A 58 -26.01 19.93 10.63
C ILE A 58 -24.98 19.80 9.51
N LEU A 59 -25.27 20.30 8.29
CA LEU A 59 -24.36 20.26 7.17
C LEU A 59 -23.05 21.01 7.46
N LEU A 60 -23.17 22.19 8.04
CA LEU A 60 -21.99 22.98 8.42
C LEU A 60 -21.18 22.27 9.49
N THR A 61 -21.81 21.69 10.49
CA THR A 61 -21.13 20.94 11.56
C THR A 61 -20.41 19.73 11.00
N LEU A 62 -21.05 18.94 10.14
CA LEU A 62 -20.42 17.78 9.49
C LEU A 62 -19.24 18.21 8.60
N PHE A 63 -19.41 19.29 7.84
CA PHE A 63 -18.33 19.83 7.01
C PHE A 63 -17.13 20.25 7.87
N LEU A 64 -17.34 21.09 8.88
CA LEU A 64 -16.28 21.53 9.78
C LEU A 64 -15.61 20.36 10.51
N TRP A 65 -16.38 19.34 10.92
CA TRP A 65 -15.88 18.14 11.56
C TRP A 65 -15.01 17.28 10.63
N SER A 66 -15.28 17.30 9.32
CA SER A 66 -14.50 16.54 8.33
C SER A 66 -13.14 17.19 8.02
N LEU A 67 -13.00 18.52 8.14
CA LEU A 67 -11.79 19.22 7.75
C LEU A 67 -10.50 18.74 8.44
N PRO A 68 -10.48 18.50 9.76
CA PRO A 68 -9.28 17.97 10.42
C PRO A 68 -8.80 16.64 9.83
N TYR A 69 -9.71 15.75 9.45
CA TYR A 69 -9.36 14.46 8.86
C TYR A 69 -8.84 14.59 7.42
N VAL A 70 -9.28 15.59 6.68
CA VAL A 70 -8.78 15.88 5.33
C VAL A 70 -7.38 16.48 5.39
N PHE A 71 -7.19 17.48 6.25
CA PHE A 71 -5.94 18.24 6.27
C PHE A 71 -4.83 17.56 7.08
N PHE A 72 -5.17 16.91 8.18
CA PHE A 72 -4.22 16.34 9.15
C PHE A 72 -4.24 14.82 9.21
N ASN A 73 -4.55 14.16 8.11
CA ASN A 73 -4.56 12.70 8.04
C ASN A 73 -3.20 12.12 8.44
N HIS A 74 -3.17 11.13 9.35
CA HIS A 74 -1.95 10.52 9.87
C HIS A 74 -1.00 10.01 8.79
N THR A 75 -1.55 9.38 7.76
CA THR A 75 -0.72 8.74 6.71
C THR A 75 -0.24 9.71 5.65
N ARG A 76 -1.04 10.74 5.36
CA ARG A 76 -0.78 11.72 4.30
C ARG A 76 -1.35 13.08 4.69
N PRO A 77 -0.77 13.78 5.68
CA PRO A 77 -1.23 15.12 6.02
C PRO A 77 -1.08 16.03 4.80
N LEU A 78 -2.13 16.78 4.49
CA LEU A 78 -2.15 17.64 3.31
C LEU A 78 -1.31 18.88 3.54
N ILE A 79 -1.47 19.51 4.71
CA ILE A 79 -0.80 20.76 5.10
C ILE A 79 -0.31 20.67 6.55
N GLY A 80 0.79 21.37 6.82
CA GLY A 80 1.36 21.48 8.17
C GLY A 80 2.10 20.23 8.63
N ASP A 81 2.88 20.41 9.67
CA ASP A 81 3.68 19.32 10.25
C ASP A 81 2.92 18.53 11.32
N ILE A 82 1.61 18.61 11.29
CA ILE A 82 0.69 18.01 12.28
C ILE A 82 -0.10 16.89 11.60
N ALA A 83 -0.24 15.77 12.28
CA ALA A 83 -1.10 14.67 11.85
C ALA A 83 -1.95 14.16 13.02
N ILE A 84 -3.17 13.71 12.73
CA ILE A 84 -4.07 13.10 13.71
C ILE A 84 -3.97 11.59 13.58
N LYS A 85 -3.56 10.93 14.66
CA LYS A 85 -3.53 9.47 14.78
C LYS A 85 -4.29 9.03 16.03
N ASP A 86 -5.31 8.21 15.83
CA ASP A 86 -6.11 7.64 16.94
C ASP A 86 -6.59 8.70 17.96
N GLY A 87 -6.96 9.90 17.48
CA GLY A 87 -7.39 11.03 18.30
C GLY A 87 -6.26 11.83 18.96
N SER A 88 -4.99 11.43 18.78
CA SER A 88 -3.81 12.18 19.26
C SER A 88 -3.18 12.99 18.14
N LEU A 89 -2.54 14.12 18.50
CA LEU A 89 -1.78 14.96 17.59
C LEU A 89 -0.33 14.49 17.54
N GLU A 90 0.16 14.14 16.36
CA GLU A 90 1.58 13.90 16.10
C GLU A 90 2.18 15.13 15.41
N ILE A 91 3.29 15.63 15.95
CA ILE A 91 4.01 16.81 15.45
C ILE A 91 5.22 16.34 14.61
N ASN A 92 5.73 17.21 13.73
CA ASN A 92 6.88 16.96 12.84
C ASN A 92 6.63 15.89 11.78
N LYS A 93 5.41 15.78 11.29
CA LYS A 93 5.10 14.98 10.11
C LYS A 93 5.28 15.84 8.86
N PRO A 94 6.03 15.41 7.87
CA PRO A 94 6.08 16.12 6.59
C PRO A 94 4.76 15.97 5.88
N HIS A 95 4.30 17.07 5.34
CA HIS A 95 3.04 17.18 4.67
C HIS A 95 3.17 17.05 3.14
N PHE A 96 2.07 16.65 2.51
CA PHE A 96 2.02 16.31 1.10
C PHE A 96 2.47 17.43 0.17
N LEU A 97 2.08 18.69 0.47
CA LEU A 97 2.37 19.85 -0.38
C LEU A 97 3.83 20.32 -0.33
N ASN A 98 4.60 19.93 0.68
CA ASN A 98 6.00 20.39 0.84
C ASN A 98 7.03 19.31 0.44
N LEU A 99 6.59 18.13 0.07
CA LEU A 99 7.48 17.06 -0.34
C LEU A 99 7.69 17.03 -1.85
N SER A 100 8.93 16.79 -2.28
CA SER A 100 9.18 16.47 -3.68
C SER A 100 8.42 15.22 -4.10
N ARG A 101 8.10 15.10 -5.40
CA ARG A 101 7.39 13.95 -5.95
C ARG A 101 8.06 12.62 -5.59
N GLU A 102 9.38 12.55 -5.63
CA GLU A 102 10.12 11.34 -5.23
C GLU A 102 9.89 10.98 -3.76
N ASN A 103 9.97 11.96 -2.86
CA ASN A 103 9.74 11.75 -1.43
C ASN A 103 8.30 11.33 -1.11
N LEU A 104 7.33 11.75 -1.90
CA LEU A 104 5.93 11.34 -1.75
C LEU A 104 5.73 9.84 -1.96
N TYR A 105 6.51 9.21 -2.84
CA TYR A 105 6.44 7.75 -3.01
C TYR A 105 6.82 6.99 -1.74
N PHE A 106 7.67 7.58 -0.90
CA PHE A 106 8.19 6.96 0.32
C PHE A 106 7.61 7.54 1.62
N ILE A 107 6.53 8.33 1.55
CA ILE A 107 5.96 9.01 2.73
C ILE A 107 5.66 8.04 3.89
N GLN A 108 5.25 6.81 3.59
CA GLN A 108 4.97 5.76 4.58
C GLN A 108 6.20 4.95 5.00
N ASN A 109 7.27 4.93 4.19
CA ASN A 109 8.48 4.14 4.42
C ASN A 109 9.72 4.93 3.99
N ARG A 110 9.98 6.06 4.64
CA ARG A 110 11.08 6.99 4.31
C ARG A 110 12.46 6.36 4.32
N ASN A 111 12.64 5.36 5.16
CA ASN A 111 13.90 4.62 5.26
C ASN A 111 14.26 3.91 3.95
N LEU A 112 13.31 3.71 3.04
CA LEU A 112 13.55 3.09 1.75
C LEU A 112 13.99 4.08 0.67
N TYR A 113 13.77 5.39 0.81
CA TYR A 113 14.10 6.38 -0.22
C TYR A 113 15.58 6.33 -0.60
N LYS A 114 16.48 6.46 0.39
CA LYS A 114 17.93 6.41 0.16
C LYS A 114 18.38 5.09 -0.50
N PRO A 115 17.99 3.90 0.02
CA PRO A 115 18.27 2.63 -0.64
C PRO A 115 17.84 2.57 -2.11
N TYR A 116 16.63 3.01 -2.43
CA TYR A 116 16.16 3.00 -3.82
C TYR A 116 16.99 3.93 -4.71
N LYS A 117 17.30 5.12 -4.23
CA LYS A 117 18.13 6.07 -4.98
C LYS A 117 19.53 5.53 -5.28
N ILE A 118 20.16 4.87 -4.31
CA ILE A 118 21.47 4.22 -4.49
C ILE A 118 21.37 3.14 -5.57
N VAL A 119 20.36 2.27 -5.51
CA VAL A 119 20.17 1.20 -6.49
C VAL A 119 19.92 1.75 -7.89
N ILE A 120 19.04 2.74 -8.03
CA ILE A 120 18.73 3.35 -9.33
C ILE A 120 19.97 4.01 -9.94
N ASN A 121 20.75 4.73 -9.14
CA ASN A 121 22.00 5.30 -9.61
C ASN A 121 22.97 4.21 -10.06
N LYS A 122 23.11 3.12 -9.30
CA LYS A 122 23.96 1.99 -9.68
C LYS A 122 23.52 1.34 -10.99
N LEU A 123 22.21 1.16 -11.21
CA LEU A 123 21.69 0.64 -12.48
C LEU A 123 22.03 1.57 -13.65
N LYS A 124 22.04 2.88 -13.44
CA LYS A 124 22.48 3.86 -14.44
C LYS A 124 23.98 3.73 -14.72
N ASP A 125 24.80 3.65 -13.66
CA ASP A 125 26.26 3.55 -13.79
C ASP A 125 26.70 2.33 -14.61
N ILE A 126 26.01 1.19 -14.42
CA ILE A 126 26.28 -0.05 -15.18
C ILE A 126 25.51 -0.14 -16.51
N ASN A 127 24.80 0.93 -16.91
CA ASN A 127 23.95 0.96 -18.11
C ASN A 127 22.95 -0.21 -18.21
N CYS A 128 22.41 -0.67 -17.09
CA CYS A 128 21.48 -1.79 -17.03
C CYS A 128 20.07 -1.35 -17.43
N SER A 129 19.56 -1.89 -18.53
CA SER A 129 18.24 -1.57 -19.06
C SER A 129 17.19 -2.67 -18.80
N ASN A 130 17.61 -3.87 -18.38
CA ASN A 130 16.71 -5.00 -18.13
C ASN A 130 16.93 -5.57 -16.73
N VAL A 131 16.01 -5.30 -15.82
CA VAL A 131 16.11 -5.65 -14.40
C VAL A 131 15.02 -6.65 -14.03
N SER A 132 15.44 -7.76 -13.44
CA SER A 132 14.52 -8.71 -12.83
C SER A 132 14.16 -8.32 -11.43
N ILE A 133 12.88 -8.41 -11.09
CA ILE A 133 12.35 -8.15 -9.76
C ILE A 133 12.00 -9.48 -9.10
N VAL A 134 12.53 -9.69 -7.90
CA VAL A 134 12.15 -10.76 -7.00
C VAL A 134 11.49 -10.14 -5.79
N GLY A 135 10.19 -10.28 -5.72
CA GLY A 135 9.37 -9.62 -4.71
C GLY A 135 8.37 -10.54 -4.06
N THR A 136 7.66 -9.98 -3.09
CA THR A 136 6.57 -10.59 -2.36
C THR A 136 5.27 -9.79 -2.55
N ARG A 137 4.18 -10.26 -1.96
CA ARG A 137 2.83 -9.74 -2.18
C ARG A 137 2.63 -8.24 -1.87
N ALA A 138 3.49 -7.61 -1.08
CA ALA A 138 3.26 -6.25 -0.58
C ALA A 138 4.51 -5.36 -0.67
N ASP A 139 5.34 -5.57 -1.69
CA ASP A 139 6.58 -4.83 -1.85
C ASP A 139 6.38 -3.46 -2.51
N PHE A 140 7.35 -2.60 -2.30
CA PHE A 140 7.34 -1.22 -2.77
C PHE A 140 7.91 -1.14 -4.20
N GLU A 141 7.20 -1.69 -5.18
CA GLU A 141 7.67 -1.75 -6.57
C GLU A 141 7.52 -0.44 -7.33
N TYR A 142 6.45 0.31 -7.06
CA TYR A 142 6.09 1.50 -7.83
C TYR A 142 7.23 2.50 -8.01
N PRO A 143 8.09 2.79 -7.01
CA PRO A 143 9.21 3.70 -7.21
C PRO A 143 10.22 3.24 -8.28
N LEU A 144 10.39 1.92 -8.48
CA LEU A 144 11.27 1.40 -9.52
C LEU A 144 10.78 1.71 -10.94
N TRP A 145 9.46 1.88 -11.11
CA TRP A 145 8.85 2.19 -12.40
C TRP A 145 8.93 3.69 -12.73
N VAL A 146 8.97 4.56 -11.73
CA VAL A 146 8.76 6.01 -11.92
C VAL A 146 9.98 6.87 -11.61
N MET A 147 10.96 6.36 -10.86
CA MET A 147 12.16 7.12 -10.50
C MET A 147 13.30 7.05 -11.53
N PRO A 148 13.48 5.98 -12.31
CA PRO A 148 14.52 5.96 -13.34
C PRO A 148 14.23 6.99 -14.44
N ASP A 149 15.24 7.79 -14.82
CA ASP A 149 15.11 8.78 -15.92
C ASP A 149 15.14 8.11 -17.31
N LYS A 150 15.69 6.90 -17.40
CA LYS A 150 15.72 6.08 -18.61
C LYS A 150 14.73 4.93 -18.47
N GLU A 151 14.16 4.52 -19.57
CA GLU A 151 13.28 3.38 -19.62
C GLU A 151 14.03 2.11 -19.22
N ILE A 152 13.77 1.64 -17.99
CA ILE A 152 14.25 0.36 -17.50
C ILE A 152 13.13 -0.64 -17.66
N LYS A 153 13.39 -1.73 -18.38
CA LYS A 153 12.45 -2.85 -18.49
C LYS A 153 12.49 -3.66 -17.20
N LEU A 154 11.40 -3.61 -16.44
CA LEU A 154 11.25 -4.36 -15.22
C LEU A 154 10.42 -5.61 -15.49
N GLN A 155 10.90 -6.76 -15.04
CA GLN A 155 10.21 -8.03 -15.20
C GLN A 155 10.22 -8.83 -13.90
N HIS A 156 9.09 -9.39 -13.52
CA HIS A 156 9.01 -10.27 -12.36
C HIS A 156 9.57 -11.64 -12.66
N THR A 157 10.42 -12.12 -11.77
CA THR A 157 10.96 -13.48 -11.84
C THR A 157 10.58 -14.27 -10.59
N ASN A 158 10.57 -15.61 -10.71
CA ASN A 158 10.19 -16.51 -9.63
C ASN A 158 8.77 -16.28 -9.08
N VAL A 159 7.82 -15.96 -9.96
CA VAL A 159 6.41 -15.81 -9.62
C VAL A 159 5.82 -17.18 -9.30
N LYS A 160 5.26 -17.35 -8.08
CA LYS A 160 4.74 -18.63 -7.60
C LYS A 160 3.21 -18.69 -7.48
N ASN A 161 2.51 -17.60 -7.71
CA ASN A 161 1.05 -17.54 -7.65
C ASN A 161 0.41 -17.98 -8.97
N VAL A 162 -0.93 -17.91 -9.06
CA VAL A 162 -1.69 -18.31 -10.26
C VAL A 162 -1.21 -17.59 -11.51
N THR A 163 -0.70 -16.37 -11.42
CA THR A 163 -0.18 -15.61 -12.55
C THR A 163 1.16 -16.13 -13.08
N SER A 164 1.79 -17.10 -12.40
CA SER A 164 3.03 -17.76 -12.88
C SER A 164 2.90 -18.35 -14.27
N ILE A 165 1.68 -18.69 -14.69
CA ILE A 165 1.37 -19.19 -16.04
C ILE A 165 1.75 -18.17 -17.11
N LEU A 166 1.60 -16.88 -16.82
CA LEU A 166 1.93 -15.77 -17.73
C LEU A 166 3.43 -15.51 -17.80
N HIS A 167 4.21 -16.02 -16.84
CA HIS A 167 5.65 -15.75 -16.68
C HIS A 167 6.51 -16.98 -16.92
N LYS A 168 6.01 -18.02 -17.58
CA LYS A 168 6.67 -19.33 -17.74
C LYS A 168 8.09 -19.29 -18.31
N ASN A 169 8.44 -18.27 -19.09
CA ASN A 169 9.71 -18.19 -19.81
C ASN A 169 10.61 -17.02 -19.38
N ILE A 170 10.28 -16.34 -18.29
CA ILE A 170 11.10 -15.23 -17.81
C ILE A 170 12.19 -15.79 -16.91
N ASP A 171 13.38 -16.00 -17.48
CA ASP A 171 14.58 -16.35 -16.73
C ASP A 171 15.38 -15.09 -16.38
N ALA A 172 15.79 -14.98 -15.12
CA ALA A 172 16.63 -13.91 -14.64
C ALA A 172 18.01 -13.85 -15.35
N LYS A 173 18.41 -14.91 -16.06
CA LYS A 173 19.66 -14.96 -16.84
C LYS A 173 19.76 -13.88 -17.91
N ASN A 174 18.62 -13.41 -18.43
CA ASN A 174 18.59 -12.37 -19.46
C ASN A 174 18.58 -10.94 -18.89
N SER A 175 18.71 -10.81 -17.57
CA SER A 175 18.72 -9.53 -16.88
C SER A 175 20.13 -9.13 -16.50
N CYS A 176 20.45 -7.85 -16.64
CA CYS A 176 21.73 -7.30 -16.19
C CYS A 176 21.80 -7.08 -14.68
N ALA A 177 20.66 -7.09 -14.01
CA ALA A 177 20.58 -7.01 -12.55
C ALA A 177 19.31 -7.64 -12.00
N ILE A 178 19.37 -8.04 -10.74
CA ILE A 178 18.21 -8.53 -9.99
C ILE A 178 17.98 -7.64 -8.77
N PHE A 179 16.80 -7.05 -8.72
CA PHE A 179 16.33 -6.31 -7.57
C PHE A 179 15.50 -7.23 -6.67
N HIS A 180 16.02 -7.47 -5.48
CA HIS A 180 15.40 -8.36 -4.50
C HIS A 180 14.92 -7.57 -3.29
N PHE A 181 13.62 -7.70 -2.97
CA PHE A 181 13.04 -7.13 -1.77
C PHE A 181 13.37 -8.00 -0.56
N ASN A 182 14.05 -7.43 0.42
CA ASN A 182 14.30 -8.11 1.69
C ASN A 182 13.06 -8.04 2.57
N ALA A 183 12.70 -9.14 3.21
CA ALA A 183 11.48 -9.28 4.04
C ALA A 183 11.46 -8.43 5.33
N LEU A 184 12.11 -7.27 5.37
CA LEU A 184 12.16 -6.41 6.56
C LEU A 184 10.77 -5.90 6.99
N ARG A 185 9.83 -5.79 6.06
CA ARG A 185 8.47 -5.37 6.35
C ARG A 185 7.74 -6.35 7.27
N TYR A 186 8.08 -7.64 7.20
CA TYR A 186 7.47 -8.65 8.07
C TYR A 186 7.98 -8.65 9.51
N LYS A 187 9.19 -8.12 9.78
CA LYS A 187 9.70 -7.98 11.15
C LYS A 187 8.95 -6.90 11.96
N SER A 188 8.45 -5.85 11.33
CA SER A 188 7.71 -4.79 12.01
C SER A 188 6.26 -5.16 12.32
N PHE A 189 5.64 -6.04 11.52
CA PHE A 189 4.27 -6.49 11.73
C PHE A 189 4.12 -7.53 12.85
N THR A 190 5.20 -8.20 13.25
CA THR A 190 5.12 -9.35 14.18
C THR A 190 5.02 -8.97 15.65
N LYS A 191 5.17 -7.69 16.04
CA LYS A 191 5.25 -7.36 17.48
C LYS A 191 4.10 -6.54 18.06
N LYS A 192 3.26 -5.86 17.30
CA LYS A 192 2.26 -4.94 17.90
C LYS A 192 0.86 -4.86 17.26
N GLU A 193 0.64 -5.30 16.05
CA GLU A 193 -0.61 -4.96 15.33
C GLU A 193 -1.59 -6.12 15.08
N TYR A 194 -1.21 -7.36 15.35
CA TYR A 194 -2.11 -8.50 15.19
C TYR A 194 -2.30 -9.24 16.51
N ALA A 195 -3.06 -8.63 17.42
CA ALA A 195 -3.54 -9.31 18.63
C ALA A 195 -4.60 -10.40 18.35
N GLY A 196 -4.92 -10.68 17.09
CA GLY A 196 -5.85 -11.70 16.66
C GLY A 196 -5.17 -12.76 15.77
N ASP A 197 -5.01 -13.93 16.29
CA ASP A 197 -4.62 -15.19 15.62
C ASP A 197 -3.16 -15.28 15.10
N HIS A 198 -2.22 -15.22 16.02
CA HIS A 198 -0.79 -15.45 15.79
C HIS A 198 -0.46 -16.82 15.16
N ARG A 199 -1.36 -17.79 15.22
CA ARG A 199 -1.10 -19.18 14.82
C ARG A 199 -0.95 -19.39 13.31
N LEU A 200 -1.54 -18.53 12.49
CA LEU A 200 -1.46 -18.63 11.02
C LEU A 200 -0.33 -17.81 10.40
N LEU A 201 0.16 -16.77 11.08
CA LEU A 201 1.17 -15.87 10.52
C LEU A 201 2.62 -16.36 10.74
N ILE A 202 2.89 -17.06 11.83
CA ILE A 202 4.23 -17.57 12.16
C ILE A 202 4.72 -18.60 11.14
N PRO A 203 3.92 -19.63 10.75
CA PRO A 203 4.33 -20.58 9.74
C PRO A 203 4.54 -19.95 8.36
N LEU A 204 3.65 -19.04 7.94
CA LEU A 204 3.77 -18.30 6.67
C LEU A 204 5.04 -17.44 6.63
N HIS A 205 5.39 -16.81 7.74
CA HIS A 205 6.59 -15.99 7.85
C HIS A 205 7.88 -16.84 7.78
N GLN A 206 7.92 -17.96 8.48
CA GLN A 206 9.08 -18.87 8.46
C GLN A 206 9.29 -19.50 7.09
N THR A 207 8.23 -19.97 6.45
CA THR A 207 8.27 -20.51 5.09
C THR A 207 8.76 -19.46 4.11
N HIS A 208 8.28 -18.24 4.23
CA HIS A 208 8.68 -17.14 3.37
C HIS A 208 10.16 -16.75 3.56
N LEU A 209 10.67 -16.72 4.79
CA LEU A 209 12.09 -16.46 5.06
C LEU A 209 12.99 -17.56 4.51
N GLN A 210 12.57 -18.83 4.58
CA GLN A 210 13.29 -19.94 3.95
C GLN A 210 13.31 -19.82 2.43
N GLU A 211 12.18 -19.50 1.82
CA GLU A 211 12.10 -19.26 0.37
C GLU A 211 13.01 -18.11 -0.07
N LEU A 212 13.05 -17.01 0.67
CA LEU A 212 13.94 -15.89 0.38
C LEU A 212 15.41 -16.27 0.49
N LYS A 213 15.79 -17.14 1.44
CA LYS A 213 17.16 -17.66 1.52
C LYS A 213 17.54 -18.47 0.27
N ILE A 214 16.67 -19.41 -0.13
CA ILE A 214 16.87 -20.24 -1.33
C ILE A 214 17.01 -19.37 -2.59
N ILE A 215 16.11 -18.39 -2.74
CA ILE A 215 16.15 -17.45 -3.85
C ILE A 215 17.47 -16.67 -3.86
N ARG A 216 17.88 -16.15 -2.71
CA ARG A 216 19.10 -15.39 -2.53
C ARG A 216 20.34 -16.22 -2.90
N GLU A 217 20.44 -17.44 -2.43
CA GLU A 217 21.55 -18.36 -2.75
C GLU A 217 21.57 -18.70 -4.23
N LYS A 218 20.40 -18.92 -4.85
CA LYS A 218 20.28 -19.17 -6.29
C LYS A 218 20.82 -18.01 -7.12
N TYR A 219 20.46 -16.77 -6.79
CA TYR A 219 20.85 -15.60 -7.58
C TYR A 219 22.27 -15.14 -7.28
N LYS A 220 22.76 -15.30 -6.06
CA LYS A 220 24.14 -14.99 -5.71
C LYS A 220 25.16 -15.77 -6.56
N LYS A 221 24.81 -16.99 -6.98
CA LYS A 221 25.67 -17.81 -7.87
C LYS A 221 25.76 -17.28 -9.30
N ASN A 222 24.79 -16.49 -9.74
CA ASN A 222 24.69 -16.02 -11.13
C ASN A 222 25.22 -14.60 -11.34
N PHE A 223 25.51 -13.85 -10.27
CA PHE A 223 25.98 -12.48 -10.30
C PHE A 223 27.18 -12.31 -9.38
N GLU A 224 28.21 -11.63 -9.87
CA GLU A 224 29.48 -11.49 -9.15
C GLU A 224 29.40 -10.47 -8.01
N ASN A 225 28.58 -9.46 -8.18
CA ASN A 225 28.48 -8.33 -7.26
C ASN A 225 27.12 -8.23 -6.57
N GLU A 226 27.12 -7.78 -5.33
CA GLU A 226 25.90 -7.48 -4.60
C GLU A 226 25.99 -6.18 -3.80
N ILE A 227 24.90 -5.41 -3.75
CA ILE A 227 24.72 -4.28 -2.84
C ILE A 227 23.56 -4.60 -1.91
N LYS A 228 23.85 -4.72 -0.61
CA LYS A 228 22.85 -4.92 0.44
C LYS A 228 22.53 -3.60 1.12
N LEU A 229 21.27 -3.24 1.07
CA LEU A 229 20.74 -2.05 1.71
C LEU A 229 19.58 -2.42 2.62
N ASN A 230 19.14 -1.47 3.44
CA ASN A 230 18.00 -1.69 4.30
C ASN A 230 16.74 -1.95 3.45
N GLY A 231 16.19 -3.15 3.54
CA GLY A 231 14.96 -3.58 2.85
C GLY A 231 15.13 -4.08 1.41
N ILE A 232 16.31 -3.93 0.79
CA ILE A 232 16.55 -4.34 -0.59
C ILE A 232 17.96 -4.90 -0.79
N THR A 233 18.11 -5.75 -1.79
CA THR A 233 19.41 -6.21 -2.28
C THR A 233 19.43 -6.14 -3.81
N LEU A 234 20.49 -5.59 -4.38
CA LEU A 234 20.76 -5.60 -5.81
C LEU A 234 21.89 -6.58 -6.10
N TYR A 235 21.67 -7.49 -7.02
CA TYR A 235 22.71 -8.37 -7.62
C TYR A 235 22.96 -7.91 -9.04
N PHE A 236 24.24 -7.82 -9.47
CA PHE A 236 24.63 -7.37 -10.79
C PHE A 236 25.99 -7.92 -11.22
#